data_bbea3d292f3e3f7238da813d05f2322a
#
_entry.id   bbea3d292f3e3f7238da813d05f2322a
#
_cell.length_a   1.000
_cell.length_b   1.000
_cell.length_c   1.000
_cell.angle_alpha   90.00
_cell.angle_beta   90.00
_cell.angle_gamma   90.00
#
_symmetry.space_group_name_H-M   'P 1'
#
loop_
_entity.id
_entity.type
_entity.pdbx_description
1 polymer ?
#
loop_
_entity_poly.entity_id
_entity_poly.type
_entity_poly.pdbx_seq_one_letter_code
_entity_poly.pdbx_strand_id
1 'polypeptide(L)'
;MVIDLFRCIGCHACTYACKAENTTGKGVFWTLVFDYERGKYPNVIRSFLPILCMHCEKAPCEQVCPSGATYKRVDGIIAIDQNKCISCKACMVACPYHVRFQNPEGSRAAAEAHQKQERSISRQPGIVEKCNFCKDRIEWGIAHGLTPGVEWDANPACVNACPVNARTFGNLDDPDSEISRLISTQKGEVLHEEFGTSPSVFYISVGRPLPSRIRMR
;
A
#
# COMPACT_ATOMS: atom_id res chain seq x y z
N MET A 1 -2.61 -6.97 4.75
CA MET A 1 -1.11 -6.94 4.73
C MET A 1 -0.59 -6.71 6.12
N VAL A 2 0.49 -7.39 6.51
CA VAL A 2 1.22 -7.16 7.77
C VAL A 2 2.59 -6.56 7.45
N ILE A 3 3.03 -5.58 8.24
CA ILE A 3 4.36 -4.95 8.14
C ILE A 3 5.05 -5.05 9.50
N ASP A 4 6.12 -5.80 9.56
CA ASP A 4 6.95 -5.97 10.75
C ASP A 4 7.99 -4.83 10.81
N LEU A 5 7.78 -3.90 11.73
CA LEU A 5 8.67 -2.74 11.91
C LEU A 5 9.98 -3.11 12.61
N PHE A 6 10.03 -4.26 13.25
CA PHE A 6 11.26 -4.74 13.87
C PHE A 6 12.23 -5.27 12.82
N ARG A 7 11.70 -5.91 11.78
CA ARG A 7 12.50 -6.41 10.65
C ARG A 7 12.87 -5.32 9.64
N CYS A 8 12.07 -4.25 9.54
CA CYS A 8 12.27 -3.22 8.53
C CYS A 8 13.59 -2.45 8.74
N ILE A 9 14.47 -2.48 7.74
CA ILE A 9 15.78 -1.83 7.73
C ILE A 9 15.80 -0.50 6.94
N GLY A 10 14.66 -0.03 6.44
CA GLY A 10 14.56 1.24 5.71
C GLY A 10 15.22 1.26 4.32
N CYS A 11 15.43 0.12 3.69
CA CYS A 11 16.19 0.01 2.43
C CYS A 11 15.46 0.56 1.18
N HIS A 12 14.17 0.94 1.28
CA HIS A 12 13.32 1.43 0.19
C HIS A 12 13.10 0.45 -0.99
N ALA A 13 13.55 -0.80 -0.93
CA ALA A 13 13.31 -1.78 -2.00
C ALA A 13 11.82 -1.91 -2.37
N CYS A 14 10.93 -1.89 -1.37
CA CYS A 14 9.49 -1.90 -1.56
C CYS A 14 8.96 -0.67 -2.33
N THR A 15 9.56 0.51 -2.14
CA THR A 15 9.20 1.76 -2.84
C THR A 15 9.55 1.66 -4.33
N TYR A 16 10.76 1.21 -4.63
CA TYR A 16 11.22 1.09 -6.02
C TYR A 16 10.54 -0.06 -6.75
N ALA A 17 10.34 -1.20 -6.11
CA ALA A 17 9.61 -2.32 -6.70
C ALA A 17 8.16 -1.94 -7.03
N CYS A 18 7.48 -1.21 -6.14
CA CYS A 18 6.14 -0.69 -6.39
C CYS A 18 6.12 0.27 -7.59
N LYS A 19 7.13 1.16 -7.69
CA LYS A 19 7.25 2.10 -8.79
C LYS A 19 7.48 1.40 -10.13
N ALA A 20 8.34 0.41 -10.17
CA ALA A 20 8.63 -0.38 -11.37
C ALA A 20 7.40 -1.18 -11.81
N GLU A 21 6.78 -1.95 -10.92
CA GLU A 21 5.62 -2.79 -11.20
C GLU A 21 4.41 -1.99 -11.69
N ASN A 22 4.12 -0.87 -11.02
CA ASN A 22 2.92 -0.09 -11.29
C ASN A 22 3.14 1.08 -12.24
N THR A 23 4.33 1.23 -12.82
CA THR A 23 4.68 2.30 -13.77
C THR A 23 4.22 3.68 -13.31
N THR A 24 4.39 4.00 -12.01
CA THR A 24 3.94 5.28 -11.46
C THR A 24 4.76 6.43 -12.02
N GLY A 25 4.12 7.56 -12.26
CA GLY A 25 4.74 8.75 -12.88
C GLY A 25 5.92 9.32 -12.09
N LYS A 26 6.63 10.27 -12.72
CA LYS A 26 7.77 10.95 -12.07
C LYS A 26 7.30 11.62 -10.76
N GLY A 27 8.03 11.40 -9.67
CA GLY A 27 7.71 11.96 -8.36
C GLY A 27 6.53 11.30 -7.63
N VAL A 28 5.81 10.36 -8.25
CA VAL A 28 4.69 9.65 -7.63
C VAL A 28 5.17 8.33 -7.03
N PHE A 29 4.91 8.14 -5.73
CA PHE A 29 5.29 6.93 -4.98
C PHE A 29 4.10 6.44 -4.17
N TRP A 30 3.58 5.25 -4.48
CA TRP A 30 2.42 4.68 -3.78
C TRP A 30 2.75 4.06 -2.44
N THR A 31 4.01 3.73 -2.20
CA THR A 31 4.53 3.33 -0.90
C THR A 31 5.81 4.11 -0.60
N LEU A 32 5.89 4.60 0.62
CA LEU A 32 7.00 5.38 1.14
C LEU A 32 7.52 4.73 2.41
N VAL A 33 8.78 4.96 2.74
CA VAL A 33 9.36 4.56 4.02
C VAL A 33 9.84 5.82 4.72
N PHE A 34 9.22 6.14 5.84
CA PHE A 34 9.66 7.24 6.69
C PHE A 34 10.67 6.74 7.69
N ASP A 35 11.70 7.52 7.91
CA ASP A 35 12.64 7.30 9.00
C ASP A 35 12.44 8.37 10.09
N TYR A 36 12.61 7.97 11.34
CA TYR A 36 12.49 8.85 12.49
C TYR A 36 13.32 8.32 13.64
N GLU A 37 13.80 9.24 14.46
CA GLU A 37 14.57 8.93 15.64
C GLU A 37 13.67 8.89 16.88
N ARG A 38 13.99 7.99 17.77
CA ARG A 38 13.33 7.85 19.08
C ARG A 38 14.37 7.85 20.19
N GLY A 39 13.94 8.30 21.37
CA GLY A 39 14.78 8.36 22.56
C GLY A 39 15.46 9.70 22.71
N LYS A 40 16.41 9.75 23.65
CA LYS A 40 17.27 10.91 23.92
C LYS A 40 18.72 10.46 23.94
N TYR A 41 19.60 11.30 23.45
CA TYR A 41 21.04 11.03 23.50
C TYR A 41 21.47 10.65 24.93
N PRO A 42 22.31 9.61 25.13
CA PRO A 42 22.94 8.78 24.09
C PRO A 42 22.07 7.60 23.58
N ASN A 43 20.88 7.37 24.11
CA ASN A 43 20.04 6.23 23.80
C ASN A 43 19.03 6.56 22.67
N VAL A 44 19.54 6.87 21.48
CA VAL A 44 18.73 7.15 20.30
C VAL A 44 18.63 5.91 19.42
N ILE A 45 17.42 5.61 18.98
CA ILE A 45 17.14 4.49 18.04
C ILE A 45 16.51 5.06 16.77
N ARG A 46 17.08 4.75 15.61
CA ARG A 46 16.47 5.01 14.31
C ARG A 46 15.42 3.97 14.01
N SER A 47 14.25 4.39 13.58
CA SER A 47 13.11 3.53 13.28
C SER A 47 12.55 3.85 11.89
N PHE A 48 11.98 2.86 11.23
CA PHE A 48 11.43 2.98 9.87
C PHE A 48 9.95 2.66 9.86
N LEU A 49 9.16 3.43 9.13
CA LEU A 49 7.74 3.24 8.99
C LEU A 49 7.35 3.21 7.50
N PRO A 50 7.16 2.05 6.92
CA PRO A 50 6.61 1.93 5.58
C PRO A 50 5.12 2.31 5.58
N ILE A 51 4.74 3.22 4.69
CA ILE A 51 3.37 3.72 4.53
C ILE A 51 2.89 3.46 3.10
N LEU A 52 1.64 3.03 2.98
CA LEU A 52 0.93 2.81 1.73
C LEU A 52 -0.57 3.02 1.96
N CYS A 53 -1.43 2.81 0.95
CA CYS A 53 -2.87 2.82 1.18
C CYS A 53 -3.26 1.74 2.19
N MET A 54 -4.05 2.11 3.20
CA MET A 54 -4.48 1.22 4.28
C MET A 54 -5.62 0.29 3.87
N HIS A 55 -6.20 0.46 2.68
CA HIS A 55 -7.36 -0.33 2.20
C HIS A 55 -8.43 -0.48 3.27
N CYS A 56 -8.89 0.66 3.78
CA CYS A 56 -9.81 0.76 4.90
C CYS A 56 -11.13 0.06 4.62
N GLU A 57 -11.68 -0.64 5.63
CA GLU A 57 -13.01 -1.22 5.56
C GLU A 57 -14.08 -0.13 5.43
N LYS A 58 -13.93 0.95 6.23
CA LYS A 58 -14.75 2.16 6.18
C LYS A 58 -13.96 3.26 5.48
N ALA A 59 -13.86 3.19 4.15
CA ALA A 59 -12.98 4.04 3.37
C ALA A 59 -13.57 5.46 3.13
N PRO A 60 -13.10 6.54 3.81
CA PRO A 60 -13.65 7.88 3.60
C PRO A 60 -13.49 8.35 2.15
N CYS A 61 -12.41 7.91 1.50
CA CYS A 61 -12.11 8.28 0.13
C CYS A 61 -13.06 7.67 -0.93
N GLU A 62 -13.75 6.58 -0.60
CA GLU A 62 -14.82 5.99 -1.41
C GLU A 62 -16.10 6.79 -1.23
N GLN A 63 -16.45 7.10 0.02
CA GLN A 63 -17.68 7.82 0.39
C GLN A 63 -17.77 9.21 -0.25
N VAL A 64 -16.65 9.90 -0.40
CA VAL A 64 -16.62 11.26 -0.99
C VAL A 64 -16.43 11.29 -2.50
N CYS A 65 -16.35 10.13 -3.17
CA CYS A 65 -16.09 10.10 -4.60
C CYS A 65 -17.36 10.38 -5.41
N PRO A 66 -17.54 11.56 -6.03
CA PRO A 66 -18.80 11.92 -6.69
C PRO A 66 -19.06 11.11 -7.97
N SER A 67 -18.00 10.61 -8.61
CA SER A 67 -18.11 9.82 -9.85
C SER A 67 -18.12 8.31 -9.60
N GLY A 68 -18.00 7.85 -8.34
CA GLY A 68 -17.86 6.44 -8.02
C GLY A 68 -16.56 5.79 -8.57
N ALA A 69 -15.58 6.62 -8.97
CA ALA A 69 -14.30 6.11 -9.46
C ALA A 69 -13.49 5.37 -8.39
N THR A 70 -13.55 5.82 -7.14
CA THR A 70 -13.00 5.07 -6.00
C THR A 70 -14.06 4.11 -5.51
N TYR A 71 -13.74 2.82 -5.45
CA TYR A 71 -14.67 1.78 -5.05
C TYR A 71 -13.96 0.67 -4.29
N LYS A 72 -14.73 -0.07 -3.49
CA LYS A 72 -14.28 -1.26 -2.78
C LYS A 72 -14.61 -2.50 -3.62
N ARG A 73 -13.63 -3.34 -3.82
CA ARG A 73 -13.77 -4.64 -4.50
C ARG A 73 -14.31 -5.69 -3.53
N VAL A 74 -14.76 -6.80 -4.08
CA VAL A 74 -15.23 -7.96 -3.29
C VAL A 74 -14.15 -8.58 -2.40
N ASP A 75 -12.88 -8.44 -2.80
CA ASP A 75 -11.71 -8.88 -2.04
C ASP A 75 -11.21 -7.84 -1.02
N GLY A 76 -11.99 -6.79 -0.74
CA GLY A 76 -11.67 -5.73 0.21
C GLY A 76 -10.67 -4.68 -0.31
N ILE A 77 -10.10 -4.86 -1.48
CA ILE A 77 -9.16 -3.90 -2.07
C ILE A 77 -9.90 -2.63 -2.49
N ILE A 78 -9.51 -1.48 -1.95
CA ILE A 78 -9.97 -0.19 -2.47
C ILE A 78 -9.24 0.09 -3.78
N ALA A 79 -9.98 0.27 -4.86
CA ALA A 79 -9.45 0.53 -6.20
C ALA A 79 -9.90 1.89 -6.74
N ILE A 80 -9.34 2.28 -7.90
CA ILE A 80 -9.75 3.46 -8.65
C ILE A 80 -9.95 3.05 -10.10
N ASP A 81 -11.12 3.34 -10.63
CA ASP A 81 -11.42 3.27 -12.06
C ASP A 81 -10.93 4.56 -12.71
N GLN A 82 -9.88 4.47 -13.53
CA GLN A 82 -9.27 5.62 -14.18
C GLN A 82 -10.21 6.30 -15.18
N ASN A 83 -11.13 5.53 -15.78
CA ASN A 83 -12.06 6.06 -16.78
C ASN A 83 -13.20 6.87 -16.14
N LYS A 84 -13.51 6.62 -14.88
CA LYS A 84 -14.53 7.35 -14.11
C LYS A 84 -13.96 8.52 -13.32
N CYS A 85 -12.65 8.57 -13.13
CA CYS A 85 -12.02 9.59 -12.29
C CYS A 85 -12.05 10.96 -12.98
N ILE A 86 -12.71 11.94 -12.38
CA ILE A 86 -12.80 13.32 -12.85
C ILE A 86 -11.74 14.25 -12.24
N SER A 87 -10.74 13.71 -11.56
CA SER A 87 -9.61 14.46 -10.96
C SER A 87 -10.01 15.53 -9.94
N CYS A 88 -11.17 15.44 -9.30
CA CYS A 88 -11.66 16.44 -8.34
C CYS A 88 -10.88 16.51 -7.03
N LYS A 89 -10.00 15.54 -6.75
CA LYS A 89 -9.13 15.44 -5.55
C LYS A 89 -9.86 15.31 -4.21
N ALA A 90 -11.18 15.25 -4.14
CA ALA A 90 -11.92 15.09 -2.88
C ALA A 90 -11.43 13.90 -2.07
N CYS A 91 -11.13 12.78 -2.73
CA CYS A 91 -10.59 11.58 -2.09
C CYS A 91 -9.16 11.74 -1.53
N MET A 92 -8.37 12.72 -2.02
CA MET A 92 -7.06 13.03 -1.46
C MET A 92 -7.21 13.79 -0.14
N VAL A 93 -8.15 14.73 -0.08
CA VAL A 93 -8.46 15.51 1.13
C VAL A 93 -9.08 14.62 2.22
N ALA A 94 -9.99 13.73 1.83
CA ALA A 94 -10.67 12.83 2.75
C ALA A 94 -9.79 11.70 3.31
N CYS A 95 -8.64 11.43 2.71
CA CYS A 95 -7.75 10.36 3.17
C CYS A 95 -6.95 10.80 4.40
N PRO A 96 -7.19 10.27 5.60
CA PRO A 96 -6.48 10.70 6.80
C PRO A 96 -5.01 10.26 6.82
N TYR A 97 -4.65 9.32 5.96
CA TYR A 97 -3.27 8.81 5.82
C TYR A 97 -2.48 9.54 4.74
N HIS A 98 -3.10 10.44 3.96
CA HIS A 98 -2.48 11.21 2.88
C HIS A 98 -1.72 10.36 1.83
N VAL A 99 -2.19 9.16 1.54
CA VAL A 99 -1.55 8.18 0.64
C VAL A 99 -2.22 8.09 -0.73
N ARG A 100 -2.78 9.21 -1.17
CA ARG A 100 -3.33 9.39 -2.52
C ARG A 100 -2.57 10.48 -3.24
N PHE A 101 -2.21 10.22 -4.46
CA PHE A 101 -1.33 11.08 -5.25
C PHE A 101 -2.02 11.44 -6.56
N GLN A 102 -1.87 12.67 -7.01
CA GLN A 102 -2.21 13.04 -8.37
C GLN A 102 -0.98 12.85 -9.25
N ASN A 103 -1.17 12.25 -10.41
CA ASN A 103 -0.14 12.12 -11.41
C ASN A 103 -0.39 13.15 -12.54
N PRO A 104 0.24 14.33 -12.51
CA PRO A 104 -0.08 15.39 -13.45
C PRO A 104 0.31 15.07 -14.90
N GLU A 105 1.38 14.31 -15.09
CA GLU A 105 1.97 14.04 -16.41
C GLU A 105 1.58 12.66 -16.98
N GLY A 106 0.98 11.78 -16.16
CA GLY A 106 0.80 10.38 -16.53
C GLY A 106 2.13 9.62 -16.56
N SER A 107 2.11 8.41 -17.09
CA SER A 107 3.30 7.57 -17.19
C SER A 107 3.54 7.05 -18.63
N ARG A 108 3.27 7.88 -19.63
CA ARG A 108 3.43 7.50 -21.05
C ARG A 108 4.79 6.92 -21.36
N ALA A 109 5.86 7.58 -20.91
CA ALA A 109 7.24 7.12 -21.16
C ALA A 109 7.57 5.79 -20.47
N ALA A 110 7.00 5.54 -19.28
CA ALA A 110 7.18 4.27 -18.59
C ALA A 110 6.36 3.15 -19.23
N ALA A 111 5.17 3.45 -19.76
CA ALA A 111 4.34 2.48 -20.46
C ALA A 111 5.01 1.97 -21.74
N GLU A 112 5.68 2.84 -22.49
CA GLU A 112 6.44 2.46 -23.71
C GLU A 112 7.63 1.56 -23.40
N ALA A 113 8.33 1.79 -22.28
CA ALA A 113 9.44 0.96 -21.83
C ALA A 113 9.01 -0.44 -21.36
N HIS A 114 7.78 -0.58 -20.86
CA HIS A 114 7.24 -1.84 -20.33
C HIS A 114 6.24 -2.54 -21.25
N GLN A 115 6.08 -2.11 -22.49
CA GLN A 115 5.20 -2.77 -23.49
C GLN A 115 5.49 -4.26 -23.71
N LYS A 116 6.62 -4.76 -23.21
CA LYS A 116 6.99 -6.18 -23.27
C LYS A 116 6.42 -7.02 -22.11
N GLN A 117 5.80 -6.41 -21.11
CA GLN A 117 5.13 -7.14 -20.03
C GLN A 117 3.62 -7.10 -20.25
N GLU A 118 2.98 -8.25 -20.33
CA GLU A 118 1.53 -8.43 -20.49
C GLU A 118 0.67 -7.71 -19.43
N ARG A 119 1.30 -7.16 -18.39
CA ARG A 119 0.67 -6.49 -17.24
C ARG A 119 0.90 -4.98 -17.19
N SER A 120 1.42 -4.38 -18.25
CA SER A 120 1.72 -2.94 -18.27
C SER A 120 0.43 -2.11 -18.28
N ILE A 121 0.21 -1.31 -17.25
CA ILE A 121 -0.96 -0.42 -17.14
C ILE A 121 -0.53 1.00 -17.48
N SER A 122 -1.12 1.54 -18.55
CA SER A 122 -1.00 2.96 -18.86
C SER A 122 -1.65 3.81 -17.77
N ARG A 123 -0.94 4.82 -17.27
CA ARG A 123 -1.45 5.78 -16.29
C ARG A 123 -1.87 7.06 -16.98
N GLN A 124 -3.14 7.43 -16.84
CA GLN A 124 -3.67 8.64 -17.47
C GLN A 124 -3.20 9.89 -16.72
N PRO A 125 -2.88 10.99 -17.42
CA PRO A 125 -2.53 12.27 -16.79
C PRO A 125 -3.66 12.82 -15.92
N GLY A 126 -3.29 13.50 -14.84
CA GLY A 126 -4.22 14.20 -13.96
C GLY A 126 -5.03 13.34 -13.01
N ILE A 127 -5.06 12.03 -13.18
CA ILE A 127 -5.85 11.11 -12.36
C ILE A 127 -5.21 10.91 -10.97
N VAL A 128 -6.07 10.70 -9.98
CA VAL A 128 -5.62 10.31 -8.63
C VAL A 128 -5.25 8.84 -8.60
N GLU A 129 -4.10 8.55 -8.01
CA GLU A 129 -3.53 7.22 -7.88
C GLU A 129 -3.24 6.87 -6.42
N LYS A 130 -3.14 5.59 -6.13
CA LYS A 130 -2.72 5.05 -4.83
C LYS A 130 -2.32 3.59 -4.95
N CYS A 131 -1.71 3.03 -3.91
CA CYS A 131 -1.51 1.58 -3.82
C CYS A 131 -2.83 0.82 -4.03
N ASN A 132 -2.80 -0.21 -4.87
CA ASN A 132 -3.93 -1.10 -5.16
C ASN A 132 -3.60 -2.57 -4.81
N PHE A 133 -2.61 -2.80 -3.94
CA PHE A 133 -2.04 -4.11 -3.61
C PHE A 133 -1.56 -4.91 -4.84
N CYS A 134 -1.18 -4.21 -5.91
CA CYS A 134 -0.83 -4.84 -7.18
C CYS A 134 -1.97 -5.74 -7.70
N LYS A 135 -3.20 -5.22 -7.72
CA LYS A 135 -4.41 -5.98 -8.11
C LYS A 135 -4.23 -6.80 -9.40
N ASP A 136 -3.49 -6.25 -10.35
CA ASP A 136 -3.28 -6.90 -11.65
C ASP A 136 -2.40 -8.18 -11.51
N ARG A 137 -1.47 -8.21 -10.53
CA ARG A 137 -0.73 -9.44 -10.17
C ARG A 137 -1.64 -10.44 -9.48
N ILE A 138 -2.48 -9.98 -8.55
CA ILE A 138 -3.42 -10.82 -7.83
C ILE A 138 -4.42 -11.46 -8.79
N GLU A 139 -5.04 -10.66 -9.66
CA GLU A 139 -5.99 -11.13 -10.68
C GLU A 139 -5.37 -12.15 -11.62
N TRP A 140 -4.16 -11.85 -12.12
CA TRP A 140 -3.43 -12.76 -12.97
C TRP A 140 -3.10 -14.07 -12.24
N GLY A 141 -2.61 -14.00 -11.00
CA GLY A 141 -2.31 -15.16 -10.19
C GLY A 141 -3.53 -16.05 -9.97
N ILE A 142 -4.65 -15.47 -9.54
CA ILE A 142 -5.91 -16.21 -9.35
C ILE A 142 -6.37 -16.88 -10.64
N ALA A 143 -6.28 -16.19 -11.79
CA ALA A 143 -6.64 -16.75 -13.09
C ALA A 143 -5.76 -17.95 -13.50
N HIS A 144 -4.55 -18.06 -12.93
CA HIS A 144 -3.61 -19.16 -13.15
C HIS A 144 -3.59 -20.17 -11.99
N GLY A 145 -4.57 -20.13 -11.09
CA GLY A 145 -4.68 -21.06 -9.96
C GLY A 145 -3.69 -20.82 -8.83
N LEU A 146 -3.06 -19.63 -8.78
CA LEU A 146 -2.13 -19.24 -7.71
C LEU A 146 -2.88 -18.56 -6.56
N THR A 147 -2.38 -18.73 -5.35
CA THR A 147 -2.96 -18.16 -4.13
C THR A 147 -2.20 -16.91 -3.69
N PRO A 148 -2.82 -15.72 -3.68
CA PRO A 148 -2.20 -14.50 -3.17
C PRO A 148 -1.80 -14.66 -1.70
N GLY A 149 -0.55 -14.32 -1.39
CA GLY A 149 0.03 -14.51 -0.07
C GLY A 149 0.93 -15.74 0.03
N VAL A 150 0.79 -16.70 -0.87
CA VAL A 150 1.58 -17.94 -0.92
C VAL A 150 2.57 -17.88 -2.08
N GLU A 151 2.06 -17.77 -3.32
CA GLU A 151 2.89 -17.83 -4.51
C GLU A 151 3.43 -16.44 -4.90
N TRP A 152 4.70 -16.43 -5.28
CA TRP A 152 5.46 -15.24 -5.66
C TRP A 152 4.77 -14.39 -6.74
N ASP A 153 4.26 -15.03 -7.79
CA ASP A 153 3.67 -14.32 -8.93
C ASP A 153 2.30 -13.72 -8.64
N ALA A 154 1.61 -14.20 -7.60
CA ALA A 154 0.34 -13.66 -7.11
C ALA A 154 0.51 -12.62 -5.99
N ASN A 155 1.74 -12.37 -5.52
CA ASN A 155 2.03 -11.45 -4.43
C ASN A 155 2.28 -10.01 -4.92
N PRO A 156 1.97 -8.98 -4.11
CA PRO A 156 2.38 -7.61 -4.37
C PRO A 156 3.90 -7.49 -4.52
N ALA A 157 4.36 -6.71 -5.50
CA ALA A 157 5.78 -6.54 -5.80
C ALA A 157 6.60 -6.06 -4.60
N CYS A 158 6.02 -5.23 -3.73
CA CYS A 158 6.68 -4.73 -2.53
C CYS A 158 6.87 -5.79 -1.43
N VAL A 159 6.10 -6.87 -1.47
CA VAL A 159 6.29 -8.04 -0.58
C VAL A 159 7.49 -8.83 -1.08
N ASN A 160 7.46 -9.19 -2.35
CA ASN A 160 8.53 -9.96 -2.98
C ASN A 160 9.90 -9.28 -2.91
N ALA A 161 9.94 -7.96 -3.07
CA ALA A 161 11.19 -7.20 -3.07
C ALA A 161 11.76 -6.95 -1.66
N CYS A 162 11.08 -7.36 -0.59
CA CYS A 162 11.55 -7.09 0.76
C CYS A 162 12.67 -8.07 1.18
N PRO A 163 13.94 -7.63 1.28
CA PRO A 163 15.07 -8.55 1.52
C PRO A 163 15.09 -9.15 2.93
N VAL A 164 14.32 -8.57 3.85
CA VAL A 164 14.23 -8.99 5.26
C VAL A 164 12.86 -9.57 5.61
N ASN A 165 12.01 -9.82 4.62
CA ASN A 165 10.65 -10.34 4.81
C ASN A 165 9.84 -9.57 5.88
N ALA A 166 9.97 -8.24 5.88
CA ALA A 166 9.22 -7.37 6.77
C ALA A 166 7.77 -7.14 6.32
N ARG A 167 7.39 -7.62 5.14
CA ARG A 167 6.04 -7.49 4.58
C ARG A 167 5.47 -8.87 4.28
N THR A 168 4.29 -9.14 4.82
CA THR A 168 3.52 -10.36 4.54
C THR A 168 2.16 -9.98 3.98
N PHE A 169 1.72 -10.67 2.94
CA PHE A 169 0.41 -10.47 2.32
C PHE A 169 -0.42 -11.74 2.44
N GLY A 170 -1.75 -11.63 2.39
CA GLY A 170 -2.63 -12.79 2.44
C GLY A 170 -4.08 -12.39 2.69
N ASN A 171 -4.94 -13.38 2.85
CA ASN A 171 -6.35 -13.21 3.15
C ASN A 171 -6.57 -13.06 4.66
N LEU A 172 -7.23 -11.96 5.08
CA LEU A 172 -7.57 -11.72 6.49
C LEU A 172 -8.79 -12.53 6.95
N ASP A 173 -9.65 -12.95 6.02
CA ASP A 173 -10.85 -13.74 6.32
C ASP A 173 -10.50 -15.22 6.56
N ASP A 174 -9.30 -15.64 6.18
CA ASP A 174 -8.78 -16.97 6.46
C ASP A 174 -8.00 -16.95 7.81
N PRO A 175 -8.54 -17.58 8.87
CA PRO A 175 -7.89 -17.62 10.18
C PRO A 175 -6.57 -18.40 10.17
N ASP A 176 -6.40 -19.31 9.22
CA ASP A 176 -5.21 -20.13 9.08
C ASP A 176 -4.14 -19.49 8.20
N SER A 177 -4.42 -18.35 7.58
CA SER A 177 -3.44 -17.61 6.79
C SER A 177 -2.27 -17.13 7.65
N GLU A 178 -1.10 -16.98 7.04
CA GLU A 178 0.09 -16.48 7.73
C GLU A 178 -0.15 -15.09 8.37
N ILE A 179 -0.87 -14.20 7.66
CA ILE A 179 -1.13 -12.85 8.19
C ILE A 179 -2.05 -12.88 9.41
N SER A 180 -3.08 -13.74 9.43
CA SER A 180 -4.00 -13.88 10.57
C SER A 180 -3.27 -14.42 11.80
N ARG A 181 -2.38 -15.39 11.61
CA ARG A 181 -1.51 -15.90 12.67
C ARG A 181 -0.53 -14.84 13.18
N LEU A 182 0.10 -14.06 12.28
CA LEU A 182 1.01 -12.98 12.67
C LEU A 182 0.29 -11.90 13.48
N ILE A 183 -0.90 -11.48 13.06
CA ILE A 183 -1.70 -10.46 13.77
C ILE A 183 -2.06 -10.94 15.17
N SER A 184 -2.56 -12.18 15.31
CA SER A 184 -3.00 -12.71 16.59
C SER A 184 -1.83 -12.98 17.55
N THR A 185 -0.73 -13.57 17.07
CA THR A 185 0.40 -13.94 17.93
C THR A 185 1.30 -12.78 18.31
N GLN A 186 1.48 -11.81 17.40
CA GLN A 186 2.38 -10.67 17.60
C GLN A 186 1.65 -9.35 17.88
N LYS A 187 0.33 -9.41 18.15
CA LYS A 187 -0.51 -8.24 18.47
C LYS A 187 -0.37 -7.15 17.42
N GLY A 188 -0.73 -7.47 16.17
CA GLY A 188 -0.71 -6.50 15.09
C GLY A 188 -1.60 -5.30 15.37
N GLU A 189 -1.06 -4.10 15.26
CA GLU A 189 -1.72 -2.82 15.51
C GLU A 189 -2.05 -2.13 14.17
N VAL A 190 -3.10 -1.34 14.13
CA VAL A 190 -3.41 -0.49 12.97
C VAL A 190 -2.89 0.92 13.19
N LEU A 191 -2.52 1.59 12.11
CA LEU A 191 -2.08 2.99 12.19
C LEU A 191 -3.29 3.90 12.36
N HIS A 192 -3.25 4.78 13.38
CA HIS A 192 -4.31 5.76 13.65
C HIS A 192 -5.70 5.12 13.81
N GLU A 193 -5.83 4.20 14.76
CA GLU A 193 -7.10 3.54 15.09
C GLU A 193 -8.20 4.57 15.43
N GLU A 194 -7.82 5.72 16.00
CA GLU A 194 -8.69 6.85 16.36
C GLU A 194 -9.46 7.44 15.18
N PHE A 195 -9.02 7.19 13.94
CA PHE A 195 -9.75 7.64 12.75
C PHE A 195 -10.97 6.78 12.42
N GLY A 196 -11.14 5.63 13.07
CA GLY A 196 -12.30 4.74 12.89
C GLY A 196 -12.46 4.15 11.49
N THR A 197 -11.41 4.16 10.66
CA THR A 197 -11.47 3.72 9.26
C THR A 197 -11.33 2.22 9.06
N SER A 198 -10.98 1.48 10.12
CA SER A 198 -10.73 0.03 10.10
C SER A 198 -9.74 -0.38 8.98
N PRO A 199 -8.44 -0.10 9.13
CA PRO A 199 -7.41 -0.43 8.15
C PRO A 199 -7.23 -1.93 7.94
N SER A 200 -6.93 -2.36 6.69
CA SER A 200 -6.51 -3.74 6.36
C SER A 200 -4.97 -3.89 6.31
N VAL A 201 -4.23 -2.88 6.74
CA VAL A 201 -2.78 -2.92 6.92
C VAL A 201 -2.46 -2.86 8.40
N PHE A 202 -1.78 -3.89 8.88
CA PHE A 202 -1.39 -4.04 10.28
C PHE A 202 0.12 -3.88 10.42
N TYR A 203 0.53 -3.38 11.57
CA TYR A 203 1.93 -3.18 11.92
C TYR A 203 2.28 -4.01 13.16
N ILE A 204 3.40 -4.71 13.10
CA ILE A 204 4.00 -5.37 14.27
C ILE A 204 5.07 -4.43 14.80
N SER A 205 4.83 -3.85 15.96
CA SER A 205 5.68 -2.83 16.58
C SER A 205 6.45 -3.31 17.81
N VAL A 206 6.10 -4.50 18.34
CA VAL A 206 6.73 -5.16 19.51
C VAL A 206 6.97 -4.18 20.67
N GLY A 207 5.87 -3.60 21.19
CA GLY A 207 5.92 -2.66 22.33
C GLY A 207 6.50 -1.28 22.01
N ARG A 208 6.72 -0.97 20.73
CA ARG A 208 7.11 0.36 20.26
C ARG A 208 5.86 1.06 19.73
N PRO A 209 5.34 2.10 20.39
CA PRO A 209 4.12 2.76 19.92
C PRO A 209 4.33 3.29 18.50
N LEU A 210 3.32 3.12 17.66
CA LEU A 210 3.29 3.71 16.33
C LEU A 210 3.34 5.24 16.44
N PRO A 211 3.98 5.95 15.51
CA PRO A 211 4.07 7.40 15.58
C PRO A 211 2.67 8.02 15.49
N SER A 212 2.33 8.89 16.45
CA SER A 212 1.05 9.59 16.51
C SER A 212 0.89 10.70 15.46
N ARG A 213 1.97 11.11 14.82
CA ARG A 213 1.97 12.12 13.74
C ARG A 213 3.00 11.75 12.68
N ILE A 214 2.51 11.57 11.45
CA ILE A 214 3.35 11.44 10.27
C ILE A 214 3.25 12.78 9.54
N ARG A 215 4.32 13.58 9.58
CA ARG A 215 4.41 14.76 8.73
C ARG A 215 4.89 14.29 7.35
N MET A 216 3.96 14.15 6.42
CA MET A 216 4.30 14.06 5.00
C MET A 216 4.75 15.44 4.53
N ARG A 217 6.00 15.57 4.13
CA ARG A 217 6.53 16.79 3.49
C ARG A 217 6.30 16.71 2.01
#